data_3d449c836bc6fccf85c929d44db8423d
#
_entry.id   3d449c836bc6fccf85c929d44db8423d
#
_cell.length_a   1.000
_cell.length_b   1.000
_cell.length_c   1.000
_cell.angle_alpha   90.00
_cell.angle_beta   90.00
_cell.angle_gamma   90.00
#
_symmetry.space_group_name_H-M   'P 1'
#
loop_
_entity.id
_entity.type
_entity.pdbx_description
1 polymer ?
#
loop_
_entity_poly.entity_id
_entity_poly.type
_entity_poly.pdbx_seq_one_letter_code
_entity_poly.pdbx_strand_id
1 'polypeptide(L)'
;VYLGGLIPRDADSRHLVSRRVTGEILRAGTVPVTELRAGIIVGPGCASFEIIRDLVNHLPVMVTPRWVQSTSPPIALSNVLNYLIEVAVREEAAGRVFDIAGPEILSYKELMLQYGRAVGKSPLIVPVPVLSPRLSSYWLRLVTAVPVSTGRALIDGLKLHIEADDREI
;
A
#
# COMPACT_ATOMS: atom_id res chain seq x y z
N VAL A 1 -14.97 -1.54 13.60
CA VAL A 1 -13.57 -1.64 13.17
C VAL A 1 -13.36 -0.79 11.93
N TYR A 2 -12.25 -0.08 11.84
CA TYR A 2 -11.84 0.74 10.69
C TYR A 2 -10.50 0.26 10.12
N LEU A 3 -10.45 0.00 8.82
CA LEU A 3 -9.18 -0.31 8.12
C LEU A 3 -8.58 0.99 7.58
N GLY A 4 -7.63 1.52 8.32
CA GLY A 4 -6.83 2.68 7.99
C GLY A 4 -5.59 2.35 7.16
N GLY A 5 -4.66 3.28 7.06
CA GLY A 5 -3.36 3.11 6.41
C GLY A 5 -2.21 3.48 7.32
N LEU A 6 -1.08 2.82 7.15
CA LEU A 6 0.19 3.27 7.70
C LEU A 6 0.57 4.57 7.00
N ILE A 7 0.67 5.65 7.78
CA ILE A 7 0.88 7.00 7.24
C ILE A 7 2.03 7.64 8.00
N PRO A 8 3.16 7.95 7.33
CA PRO A 8 4.23 8.73 7.91
C PRO A 8 3.72 10.09 8.42
N ARG A 9 4.32 10.60 9.49
CA ARG A 9 3.87 11.86 10.13
C ARG A 9 3.98 13.06 9.20
N ASP A 10 4.95 13.06 8.32
CA ASP A 10 5.26 14.09 7.32
C ASP A 10 4.54 13.88 5.97
N ALA A 11 3.61 12.91 5.90
CA ALA A 11 2.85 12.66 4.68
C ALA A 11 1.94 13.86 4.33
N ASP A 12 2.13 14.41 3.14
CA ASP A 12 1.38 15.55 2.58
C ASP A 12 0.39 15.14 1.48
N SER A 13 0.43 13.88 1.05
CA SER A 13 -0.49 13.33 0.06
C SER A 13 -1.94 13.44 0.53
N ARG A 14 -2.80 14.09 -0.28
CA ARG A 14 -4.23 14.29 0.03
C ARG A 14 -4.93 12.97 0.39
N HIS A 15 -4.57 11.89 -0.28
CA HIS A 15 -5.12 10.56 -0.03
C HIS A 15 -4.74 10.03 1.37
N LEU A 16 -3.46 10.14 1.75
CA LEU A 16 -2.99 9.69 3.06
C LEU A 16 -3.53 10.57 4.18
N VAL A 17 -3.50 11.90 4.00
CA VAL A 17 -4.07 12.85 4.97
C VAL A 17 -5.56 12.57 5.20
N SER A 18 -6.34 12.34 4.14
CA SER A 18 -7.76 12.00 4.25
C SER A 18 -8.00 10.74 5.09
N ARG A 19 -7.20 9.69 4.91
CA ARG A 19 -7.30 8.47 5.71
C ARG A 19 -6.99 8.70 7.18
N ARG A 20 -5.95 9.48 7.48
CA ARG A 20 -5.60 9.85 8.85
C ARG A 20 -6.74 10.63 9.53
N VAL A 21 -7.23 11.68 8.88
CA VAL A 21 -8.34 12.50 9.38
C VAL A 21 -9.61 11.66 9.60
N THR A 22 -9.90 10.72 8.70
CA THR A 22 -11.04 9.79 8.87
C THR A 22 -10.88 8.97 10.16
N GLY A 23 -9.69 8.39 10.41
CA GLY A 23 -9.42 7.66 11.65
C GLY A 23 -9.56 8.53 12.89
N GLU A 24 -9.05 9.77 12.84
CA GLU A 24 -9.15 10.74 13.95
C GLU A 24 -10.61 11.09 14.27
N ILE A 25 -11.43 11.39 13.24
CA ILE A 25 -12.85 11.70 13.40
C ILE A 25 -13.61 10.50 13.99
N LEU A 26 -13.36 9.30 13.49
CA LEU A 26 -14.02 8.10 13.98
C LEU A 26 -13.69 7.83 15.46
N ARG A 27 -12.43 8.03 15.86
CA ARG A 27 -12.00 7.83 17.26
C ARG A 27 -12.47 8.93 18.21
N ALA A 28 -12.77 10.13 17.71
CA ALA A 28 -13.34 11.22 18.48
C ALA A 28 -14.84 11.03 18.79
N GLY A 29 -15.47 10.03 18.18
CA GLY A 29 -16.88 9.69 18.41
C GLY A 29 -17.12 9.02 19.76
N THR A 30 -18.39 8.78 20.08
CA THR A 30 -18.81 8.14 21.35
C THR A 30 -18.68 6.62 21.33
N VAL A 31 -18.61 6.02 20.14
CA VAL A 31 -18.46 4.56 19.97
C VAL A 31 -16.98 4.20 19.90
N PRO A 32 -16.47 3.26 20.70
CA PRO A 32 -15.10 2.81 20.63
C PRO A 32 -14.78 2.26 19.24
N VAL A 33 -13.76 2.81 18.58
CA VAL A 33 -13.34 2.39 17.22
C VAL A 33 -11.97 1.74 17.29
N THR A 34 -11.91 0.47 16.91
CA THR A 34 -10.64 -0.22 16.68
C THR A 34 -10.15 0.13 15.27
N GLU A 35 -8.96 0.68 15.16
CA GLU A 35 -8.33 1.00 13.87
C GLU A 35 -7.18 0.04 13.59
N LEU A 36 -7.23 -0.65 12.44
CA LEU A 36 -6.11 -1.40 11.89
C LEU A 36 -5.46 -0.56 10.80
N ARG A 37 -4.16 -0.30 10.89
CA ARG A 37 -3.41 0.45 9.90
C ARG A 37 -2.49 -0.47 9.11
N ALA A 38 -2.73 -0.59 7.81
CA ALA A 38 -1.94 -1.42 6.91
C ALA A 38 -1.16 -0.57 5.90
N GLY A 39 -0.01 -1.08 5.47
CA GLY A 39 0.72 -0.58 4.30
C GLY A 39 0.09 -1.07 2.99
N ILE A 40 0.92 -1.57 2.08
CA ILE A 40 0.41 -2.18 0.85
C ILE A 40 -0.23 -3.55 1.13
N ILE A 41 -1.50 -3.70 0.76
CA ILE A 41 -2.21 -4.98 0.84
C ILE A 41 -2.02 -5.73 -0.49
N VAL A 42 -1.56 -6.96 -0.38
CA VAL A 42 -1.27 -7.85 -1.52
C VAL A 42 -2.37 -8.88 -1.65
N GLY A 43 -3.13 -8.80 -2.72
CA GLY A 43 -4.21 -9.74 -3.01
C GLY A 43 -5.13 -9.26 -4.13
N PRO A 44 -5.99 -10.16 -4.65
CA PRO A 44 -6.94 -9.83 -5.72
C PRO A 44 -7.86 -8.66 -5.34
N GLY A 45 -8.07 -7.73 -6.28
CA GLY A 45 -8.92 -6.55 -6.08
C GLY A 45 -8.27 -5.41 -5.32
N CYS A 46 -7.05 -5.57 -4.78
CA CYS A 46 -6.29 -4.49 -4.15
C CYS A 46 -5.61 -3.63 -5.21
N ALA A 47 -6.01 -2.37 -5.37
CA ALA A 47 -5.58 -1.51 -6.47
C ALA A 47 -4.05 -1.39 -6.61
N SER A 48 -3.31 -1.30 -5.51
CA SER A 48 -1.84 -1.24 -5.53
C SER A 48 -1.23 -2.54 -6.06
N PHE A 49 -1.79 -3.69 -5.67
CA PHE A 49 -1.32 -4.99 -6.15
C PHE A 49 -1.70 -5.23 -7.61
N GLU A 50 -2.90 -4.82 -8.02
CA GLU A 50 -3.34 -4.92 -9.42
C GLU A 50 -2.40 -4.15 -10.36
N ILE A 51 -1.94 -2.95 -9.96
CA ILE A 51 -0.93 -2.20 -10.72
C ILE A 51 0.37 -3.00 -10.83
N ILE A 52 0.89 -3.54 -9.74
CA ILE A 52 2.11 -4.35 -9.74
C ILE A 52 1.96 -5.57 -10.65
N ARG A 53 0.85 -6.28 -10.52
CA ARG A 53 0.52 -7.45 -11.34
C ARG A 53 0.51 -7.10 -12.83
N ASP A 54 -0.20 -6.05 -13.19
CA ASP A 54 -0.34 -5.64 -14.60
C ASP A 54 1.00 -5.18 -15.19
N LEU A 55 1.78 -4.41 -14.44
CA LEU A 55 3.12 -3.97 -14.85
C LEU A 55 4.03 -5.17 -15.13
N VAL A 56 4.13 -6.11 -14.19
CA VAL A 56 4.99 -7.30 -14.34
C VAL A 56 4.49 -8.22 -15.45
N ASN A 57 3.17 -8.32 -15.64
CA ASN A 57 2.60 -9.19 -16.66
C ASN A 57 2.81 -8.67 -18.08
N HIS A 58 2.77 -7.36 -18.28
CA HIS A 58 2.81 -6.77 -19.61
C HIS A 58 4.18 -6.21 -20.03
N LEU A 59 5.08 -5.96 -19.06
CA LEU A 59 6.33 -5.27 -19.35
C LEU A 59 7.56 -6.10 -18.95
N PRO A 60 8.26 -6.67 -19.94
CA PRO A 60 9.55 -7.35 -19.68
C PRO A 60 10.66 -6.38 -19.27
N VAL A 61 10.56 -5.11 -19.68
CA VAL A 61 11.49 -4.03 -19.33
C VAL A 61 10.70 -2.82 -18.85
N MET A 62 11.02 -2.32 -17.65
CA MET A 62 10.37 -1.16 -17.03
C MET A 62 11.39 -0.08 -16.71
N VAL A 63 11.18 1.12 -17.25
CA VAL A 63 11.89 2.34 -16.82
C VAL A 63 11.02 3.01 -15.77
N THR A 64 11.50 3.07 -14.53
CA THR A 64 10.71 3.50 -13.38
C THR A 64 11.28 4.74 -12.72
N PRO A 65 10.45 5.58 -12.07
CA PRO A 65 10.94 6.66 -11.20
C PRO A 65 11.66 6.10 -9.96
N ARG A 66 12.47 6.95 -9.30
CA ARG A 66 13.22 6.56 -8.10
C ARG A 66 12.35 6.10 -6.94
N TRP A 67 11.10 6.57 -6.83
CA TRP A 67 10.20 6.15 -5.76
C TRP A 67 9.91 4.63 -5.74
N VAL A 68 10.20 3.91 -6.81
CA VAL A 68 10.11 2.44 -6.80
C VAL A 68 11.04 1.80 -5.75
N GLN A 69 12.01 2.54 -5.25
CA GLN A 69 12.92 2.14 -4.18
C GLN A 69 12.39 2.45 -2.77
N SER A 70 11.26 3.20 -2.64
CA SER A 70 10.63 3.41 -1.35
C SER A 70 10.12 2.09 -0.80
N THR A 71 10.18 1.95 0.51
CA THR A 71 9.86 0.71 1.22
C THR A 71 8.50 0.77 1.91
N SER A 72 7.85 -0.37 2.00
CA SER A 72 6.63 -0.58 2.77
C SER A 72 6.59 -2.03 3.25
N PRO A 73 6.00 -2.32 4.42
CA PRO A 73 5.75 -3.68 4.85
C PRO A 73 4.48 -4.21 4.16
N PRO A 74 4.59 -5.05 3.11
CA PRO A 74 3.42 -5.62 2.46
C PRO A 74 2.74 -6.64 3.37
N ILE A 75 1.41 -6.69 3.31
CA ILE A 75 0.62 -7.67 4.06
C ILE A 75 -0.35 -8.40 3.12
N ALA A 76 -0.49 -9.71 3.27
CA ALA A 76 -1.44 -10.48 2.48
C ALA A 76 -2.89 -10.10 2.81
N LEU A 77 -3.76 -10.03 1.81
CA LEU A 77 -5.18 -9.75 2.01
C LEU A 77 -5.84 -10.73 2.97
N SER A 78 -5.48 -12.02 2.91
CA SER A 78 -5.98 -13.04 3.85
C SER A 78 -5.64 -12.71 5.30
N ASN A 79 -4.43 -12.21 5.57
CA ASN A 79 -4.02 -11.84 6.92
C ASN A 79 -4.79 -10.59 7.40
N VAL A 80 -5.00 -9.60 6.53
CA VAL A 80 -5.83 -8.42 6.85
C VAL A 80 -7.25 -8.84 7.23
N LEU A 81 -7.84 -9.78 6.47
CA LEU A 81 -9.19 -10.29 6.78
C LEU A 81 -9.23 -11.03 8.11
N ASN A 82 -8.20 -11.84 8.42
CA ASN A 82 -8.09 -12.51 9.72
C ASN A 82 -8.00 -11.49 10.86
N TYR A 83 -7.14 -10.48 10.76
CA TYR A 83 -7.05 -9.42 11.77
C TYR A 83 -8.38 -8.66 11.96
N LEU A 84 -9.08 -8.33 10.87
CA LEU A 84 -10.38 -7.66 10.93
C LEU A 84 -11.42 -8.49 11.70
N ILE A 85 -11.44 -9.80 11.49
CA ILE A 85 -12.35 -10.73 12.18
C ILE A 85 -11.96 -10.83 13.66
N GLU A 86 -10.67 -11.05 13.93
CA GLU A 86 -10.16 -11.24 15.31
C GLU A 86 -10.44 -10.01 16.19
N VAL A 87 -10.09 -8.80 15.72
CA VAL A 87 -10.30 -7.59 16.54
C VAL A 87 -11.79 -7.23 16.69
N ALA A 88 -12.65 -7.68 15.78
CA ALA A 88 -14.08 -7.41 15.88
C ALA A 88 -14.77 -8.15 17.02
N VAL A 89 -14.21 -9.27 17.47
CA VAL A 89 -14.76 -10.12 18.53
C VAL A 89 -14.02 -10.01 19.85
N ARG A 90 -12.91 -9.27 19.93
CA ARG A 90 -12.09 -9.10 21.13
C ARG A 90 -12.39 -7.77 21.81
N GLU A 91 -12.92 -7.83 23.04
CA GLU A 91 -13.23 -6.64 23.84
C GLU A 91 -11.99 -5.81 24.14
N GLU A 92 -10.85 -6.44 24.39
CA GLU A 92 -9.56 -5.79 24.65
C GLU A 92 -9.01 -4.98 23.47
N ALA A 93 -9.52 -5.21 22.26
CA ALA A 93 -9.16 -4.44 21.08
C ALA A 93 -10.00 -3.16 20.92
N ALA A 94 -11.06 -3.00 21.68
CA ALA A 94 -11.97 -1.87 21.54
C ALA A 94 -11.28 -0.53 21.81
N GLY A 95 -11.43 0.43 20.89
CA GLY A 95 -10.85 1.76 21.00
C GLY A 95 -9.34 1.85 20.78
N ARG A 96 -8.67 0.76 20.40
CA ARG A 96 -7.23 0.72 20.16
C ARG A 96 -6.87 0.90 18.70
N VAL A 97 -5.62 1.23 18.47
CA VAL A 97 -5.02 1.38 17.13
C VAL A 97 -3.88 0.37 17.03
N PHE A 98 -3.90 -0.43 15.95
CA PHE A 98 -2.86 -1.41 15.69
C PHE A 98 -2.29 -1.22 14.30
N ASP A 99 -0.98 -1.29 14.17
CA ASP A 99 -0.31 -1.42 12.89
C ASP A 99 -0.26 -2.91 12.52
N ILE A 100 -0.65 -3.24 11.29
CA ILE A 100 -0.60 -4.60 10.77
C ILE A 100 0.32 -4.67 9.55
N ALA A 101 1.22 -5.62 9.55
CA ALA A 101 2.27 -5.76 8.55
C ALA A 101 2.55 -7.22 8.21
N GLY A 102 3.19 -7.44 7.07
CA GLY A 102 3.87 -8.71 6.80
C GLY A 102 5.27 -8.73 7.43
N PRO A 103 5.95 -9.87 7.38
CA PRO A 103 7.21 -10.09 8.09
C PRO A 103 8.42 -9.35 7.48
N GLU A 104 8.29 -8.82 6.27
CA GLU A 104 9.39 -8.21 5.53
C GLU A 104 9.05 -6.76 5.15
N ILE A 105 10.06 -5.88 5.22
CA ILE A 105 10.00 -4.55 4.63
C ILE A 105 10.59 -4.63 3.24
N LEU A 106 9.79 -4.36 2.20
CA LEU A 106 10.19 -4.47 0.80
C LEU A 106 10.05 -3.15 0.08
N SER A 107 10.98 -2.86 -0.83
CA SER A 107 10.77 -1.82 -1.83
C SER A 107 9.73 -2.27 -2.86
N TYR A 108 9.09 -1.31 -3.52
CA TYR A 108 8.15 -1.64 -4.62
C TYR A 108 8.85 -2.40 -5.76
N LYS A 109 10.15 -2.13 -5.98
CA LYS A 109 10.97 -2.91 -6.92
C LYS A 109 11.08 -4.38 -6.49
N GLU A 110 11.42 -4.62 -5.23
CA GLU A 110 11.53 -5.99 -4.70
C GLU A 110 10.20 -6.72 -4.75
N LEU A 111 9.09 -6.05 -4.42
CA LEU A 111 7.76 -6.62 -4.50
C LEU A 111 7.39 -7.02 -5.95
N MET A 112 7.71 -6.17 -6.95
CA MET A 112 7.55 -6.52 -8.36
C MET A 112 8.41 -7.73 -8.78
N LEU A 113 9.66 -7.79 -8.31
CA LEU A 113 10.56 -8.91 -8.61
C LEU A 113 10.11 -10.19 -7.91
N GLN A 114 9.62 -10.12 -6.67
CA GLN A 114 9.06 -11.28 -5.97
C GLN A 114 7.81 -11.81 -6.68
N TYR A 115 6.89 -10.91 -7.05
CA TYR A 115 5.72 -11.30 -7.83
C TYR A 115 6.12 -11.91 -9.18
N GLY A 116 7.09 -11.30 -9.88
CA GLY A 116 7.61 -11.83 -11.14
C GLY A 116 8.12 -13.28 -10.98
N ARG A 117 8.95 -13.55 -9.96
CA ARG A 117 9.41 -14.90 -9.66
C ARG A 117 8.26 -15.88 -9.42
N ALA A 118 7.25 -15.48 -8.68
CA ALA A 118 6.09 -16.30 -8.37
C ALA A 118 5.28 -16.71 -9.63
N VAL A 119 5.27 -15.86 -10.67
CA VAL A 119 4.55 -16.12 -11.94
C VAL A 119 5.49 -16.50 -13.09
N GLY A 120 6.74 -16.86 -12.79
CA GLY A 120 7.72 -17.32 -13.79
C GLY A 120 8.24 -16.21 -14.71
N LYS A 121 8.26 -14.95 -14.26
CA LYS A 121 8.72 -13.79 -15.01
C LYS A 121 9.91 -13.12 -14.32
N SER A 122 10.78 -12.49 -15.12
CA SER A 122 11.97 -11.80 -14.63
C SER A 122 12.05 -10.40 -15.28
N PRO A 123 11.20 -9.45 -14.87
CA PRO A 123 11.22 -8.11 -15.46
C PRO A 123 12.51 -7.37 -15.14
N LEU A 124 13.07 -6.68 -16.12
CA LEU A 124 14.19 -5.77 -15.92
C LEU A 124 13.65 -4.40 -15.47
N ILE A 125 13.95 -3.99 -14.23
CA ILE A 125 13.50 -2.72 -13.66
C ILE A 125 14.67 -1.76 -13.53
N VAL A 126 14.63 -0.67 -14.30
CA VAL A 126 15.69 0.36 -14.34
C VAL A 126 15.15 1.66 -13.73
N PRO A 127 15.55 2.01 -12.50
CA PRO A 127 15.18 3.29 -11.89
C PRO A 127 15.95 4.43 -12.55
N VAL A 128 15.24 5.50 -12.97
CA VAL A 128 15.84 6.70 -13.55
C VAL A 128 15.52 7.94 -12.71
N PRO A 129 16.45 8.93 -12.64
CA PRO A 129 16.28 10.10 -11.77
C PRO A 129 15.19 11.08 -12.21
N VAL A 130 14.80 11.04 -13.48
CA VAL A 130 13.95 12.07 -14.10
C VAL A 130 12.81 11.43 -14.88
N LEU A 131 11.76 11.00 -14.16
CA LEU A 131 10.45 10.84 -14.78
C LEU A 131 9.48 11.78 -14.05
N SER A 132 8.89 12.72 -14.79
CA SER A 132 7.87 13.57 -14.21
C SER A 132 6.67 12.71 -13.77
N PRO A 133 6.00 13.01 -12.64
CA PRO A 133 4.80 12.28 -12.20
C PRO A 133 3.69 12.26 -13.27
N ARG A 134 3.65 13.28 -14.14
CA ARG A 134 2.70 13.36 -15.27
C ARG A 134 3.00 12.30 -16.32
N LEU A 135 4.27 12.11 -16.69
CA LEU A 135 4.68 11.11 -17.68
C LEU A 135 4.42 9.68 -17.17
N SER A 136 4.73 9.43 -15.89
CA SER A 136 4.45 8.15 -15.23
C SER A 136 2.96 7.80 -15.21
N SER A 137 2.08 8.78 -15.00
CA SER A 137 0.64 8.52 -14.92
C SER A 137 0.00 8.23 -16.30
N TYR A 138 0.52 8.83 -17.36
CA TYR A 138 0.06 8.52 -18.72
C TYR A 138 0.45 7.10 -19.15
N TRP A 139 1.64 6.68 -18.78
CA TRP A 139 2.13 5.35 -19.09
C TRP A 139 1.38 4.24 -18.33
N LEU A 140 1.07 4.46 -17.05
CA LEU A 140 0.22 3.54 -16.28
C LEU A 140 -1.13 3.29 -16.95
N ARG A 141 -1.74 4.30 -17.56
CA ARG A 141 -3.01 4.18 -18.26
C ARG A 141 -2.98 3.18 -19.43
N LEU A 142 -1.82 3.00 -20.06
CA LEU A 142 -1.67 2.09 -21.22
C LEU A 142 -1.49 0.63 -20.76
N VAL A 143 -1.08 0.41 -19.51
CA VAL A 143 -0.60 -0.89 -19.05
C VAL A 143 -1.48 -1.48 -17.93
N THR A 144 -2.21 -0.65 -17.19
CA THR A 144 -3.01 -1.10 -16.04
C THR A 144 -4.50 -0.80 -16.23
N ALA A 145 -5.35 -1.68 -15.68
CA ALA A 145 -6.80 -1.48 -15.65
C ALA A 145 -7.27 -0.47 -14.58
N VAL A 146 -6.35 0.03 -13.74
CA VAL A 146 -6.68 0.94 -12.64
C VAL A 146 -6.94 2.35 -13.17
N PRO A 147 -8.04 3.03 -12.74
CA PRO A 147 -8.32 4.40 -13.15
C PRO A 147 -7.17 5.36 -12.85
N VAL A 148 -6.87 6.28 -13.75
CA VAL A 148 -5.75 7.25 -13.65
C VAL A 148 -5.80 8.07 -12.37
N SER A 149 -7.00 8.46 -11.91
CA SER A 149 -7.17 9.21 -10.67
C SER A 149 -6.70 8.41 -9.44
N THR A 150 -7.06 7.14 -9.39
CA THR A 150 -6.63 6.20 -8.33
C THR A 150 -5.12 5.95 -8.43
N GLY A 151 -4.61 5.67 -9.63
CA GLY A 151 -3.17 5.45 -9.85
C GLY A 151 -2.32 6.66 -9.44
N ARG A 152 -2.77 7.89 -9.75
CA ARG A 152 -2.06 9.11 -9.34
C ARG A 152 -2.04 9.29 -7.81
N ALA A 153 -3.18 9.10 -7.15
CA ALA A 153 -3.27 9.21 -5.69
C ALA A 153 -2.37 8.18 -4.98
N LEU A 154 -2.31 6.96 -5.52
CA LEU A 154 -1.41 5.91 -5.01
C LEU A 154 0.06 6.29 -5.21
N ILE A 155 0.47 6.74 -6.42
CA ILE A 155 1.85 7.14 -6.70
C ILE A 155 2.34 8.25 -5.77
N ASP A 156 1.50 9.22 -5.45
CA ASP A 156 1.88 10.29 -4.52
C ASP A 156 2.13 9.76 -3.11
N GLY A 157 1.42 8.72 -2.68
CA GLY A 157 1.67 8.02 -1.42
C GLY A 157 2.91 7.11 -1.43
N LEU A 158 3.32 6.59 -2.61
CA LEU A 158 4.44 5.64 -2.74
C LEU A 158 5.83 6.28 -2.58
N LYS A 159 5.94 7.60 -2.52
CA LYS A 159 7.24 8.30 -2.39
C LYS A 159 7.83 8.22 -0.98
N LEU A 160 7.03 7.81 -0.01
CA LEU A 160 7.39 7.78 1.40
C LEU A 160 7.82 6.37 1.81
N HIS A 161 8.79 6.30 2.72
CA HIS A 161 9.09 5.06 3.41
C HIS A 161 8.05 4.84 4.50
N ILE A 162 7.46 3.65 4.53
CA ILE A 162 6.41 3.29 5.46
C ILE A 162 6.95 2.21 6.40
N GLU A 163 6.82 2.47 7.69
CA GLU A 163 7.15 1.53 8.76
C GLU A 163 5.90 1.20 9.56
N ALA A 164 5.86 0.02 10.16
CA ALA A 164 4.81 -0.43 11.06
C ALA A 164 5.38 -0.68 12.45
N ASP A 165 4.61 -0.39 13.47
CA ASP A 165 4.87 -0.85 14.83
C ASP A 165 3.82 -1.92 15.19
N ASP A 166 4.10 -3.16 14.82
CA ASP A 166 3.21 -4.31 14.93
C ASP A 166 3.43 -5.13 16.23
N ARG A 167 4.16 -4.57 17.21
CA ARG A 167 4.51 -5.26 18.47
C ARG A 167 3.33 -5.52 19.38
N GLU A 168 2.20 -4.88 19.16
CA GLU A 168 1.02 -4.95 20.05
C GLU A 168 -0.12 -5.83 19.53
N ILE A 169 0.04 -6.50 18.39
CA ILE A 169 -1.03 -7.27 17.78
C ILE A 169 -0.75 -8.78 17.69
#